data_59ad40b0ade54edf886253dfa36b4abd
#
_entry.id   59ad40b0ade54edf886253dfa36b4abd
#
_cell.length_a   1.000
_cell.length_b   1.000
_cell.length_c   1.000
_cell.angle_alpha   90.00
_cell.angle_beta   90.00
_cell.angle_gamma   90.00
#
_symmetry.space_group_name_H-M   'P 1'
#
loop_
_entity.id
_entity.type
_entity.pdbx_description
1 polymer ?
#
loop_
_entity_poly.entity_id
_entity_poly.type
_entity_poly.pdbx_seq_one_letter_code
_entity_poly.pdbx_strand_id
1 'polypeptide(L)'
;MKNLLNLSCGENSVHCKEFSLAEEVQSFDTNARVLIRLFPILVATYDDFKNGFLVSFKQIIQAEVFDSELEQSRSLLENGYKNAAAVIAGVVLETAIKEVCLNNNIEIERKKLTQLNDDLAKAGVYNKLQQKQITALADIRNSAAHGNYEQFTKEDVERMIDDIERFLLNHSS
;
A
#
# COMPACT_ATOMS: atom_id res chain seq x y z
N MET A 1 24.27 -4.85 -8.88
CA MET A 1 24.11 -4.94 -7.42
C MET A 1 23.43 -3.70 -6.88
N LYS A 2 23.94 -2.49 -7.12
CA LYS A 2 23.33 -1.20 -6.71
C LYS A 2 21.86 -1.04 -7.17
N ASN A 3 21.52 -1.40 -8.42
CA ASN A 3 20.15 -1.38 -8.91
C ASN A 3 19.20 -2.29 -8.11
N LEU A 4 19.69 -3.42 -7.63
CA LEU A 4 18.89 -4.32 -6.79
C LEU A 4 18.60 -3.68 -5.42
N LEU A 5 19.60 -3.04 -4.81
CA LEU A 5 19.42 -2.28 -3.56
C LEU A 5 18.42 -1.13 -3.74
N ASN A 6 18.56 -0.35 -4.82
CA ASN A 6 17.63 0.75 -5.12
C ASN A 6 16.19 0.26 -5.28
N LEU A 7 15.98 -0.88 -5.93
CA LEU A 7 14.65 -1.47 -6.12
C LEU A 7 14.08 -2.04 -4.80
N SER A 8 14.94 -2.60 -3.94
CA SER A 8 14.50 -3.27 -2.71
C SER A 8 14.31 -2.31 -1.54
N CYS A 9 15.18 -1.31 -1.40
CA CYS A 9 15.24 -0.42 -0.24
C CYS A 9 14.90 1.03 -0.55
N GLY A 10 14.84 1.41 -1.85
CA GLY A 10 14.73 2.81 -2.30
C GLY A 10 16.09 3.53 -2.33
N GLU A 11 16.23 4.47 -3.28
CA GLU A 11 17.50 5.21 -3.52
C GLU A 11 17.97 6.01 -2.31
N ASN A 12 17.05 6.48 -1.47
CA ASN A 12 17.34 7.30 -0.29
C ASN A 12 17.58 6.49 0.99
N SER A 13 17.51 5.16 0.94
CA SER A 13 17.74 4.30 2.09
C SER A 13 19.17 4.40 2.63
N VAL A 14 19.34 4.07 3.91
CA VAL A 14 20.67 4.01 4.55
C VAL A 14 21.56 3.03 3.80
N HIS A 15 21.04 1.85 3.43
CA HIS A 15 21.79 0.83 2.69
C HIS A 15 22.29 1.32 1.33
N CYS A 16 21.48 2.07 0.57
CA CYS A 16 21.89 2.61 -0.73
C CYS A 16 22.95 3.72 -0.57
N LYS A 17 22.84 4.56 0.45
CA LYS A 17 23.82 5.62 0.75
C LYS A 17 25.17 5.01 1.18
N GLU A 18 25.15 4.09 2.14
CA GLU A 18 26.35 3.39 2.60
C GLU A 18 27.01 2.59 1.48
N PHE A 19 26.21 1.90 0.64
CA PHE A 19 26.73 1.18 -0.53
C PHE A 19 27.41 2.12 -1.51
N SER A 20 26.83 3.29 -1.79
CA SER A 20 27.39 4.27 -2.71
C SER A 20 28.71 4.86 -2.18
N LEU A 21 28.81 5.12 -0.88
CA LEU A 21 30.05 5.57 -0.23
C LEU A 21 31.13 4.49 -0.25
N ALA A 22 30.75 3.24 0.02
CA ALA A 22 31.68 2.11 0.04
C ALA A 22 32.14 1.68 -1.37
N GLU A 23 31.38 2.00 -2.41
CA GLU A 23 31.70 1.72 -3.82
C GLU A 23 32.77 2.68 -4.37
N GLU A 24 32.97 3.86 -3.75
CA GLU A 24 33.97 4.84 -4.18
C GLU A 24 35.36 4.24 -4.11
N VAL A 25 36.05 4.26 -5.26
CA VAL A 25 37.41 3.71 -5.39
C VAL A 25 38.42 4.65 -4.73
N GLN A 26 39.13 4.14 -3.75
CA GLN A 26 40.22 4.87 -3.08
C GLN A 26 41.60 4.55 -3.69
N SER A 27 42.58 5.43 -3.48
CA SER A 27 43.97 5.16 -3.92
C SER A 27 44.45 3.82 -3.35
N PHE A 28 45.00 2.96 -4.22
CA PHE A 28 45.47 1.61 -3.90
C PHE A 28 44.36 0.57 -3.60
N ASP A 29 43.09 0.82 -4.00
CA ASP A 29 42.06 -0.20 -3.91
C ASP A 29 42.29 -1.32 -4.92
N THR A 30 42.03 -2.54 -4.45
CA THR A 30 41.86 -3.71 -5.28
C THR A 30 40.38 -4.12 -5.29
N ASN A 31 39.93 -4.85 -6.32
CA ASN A 31 38.56 -5.36 -6.35
C ASN A 31 38.19 -6.16 -5.08
N ALA A 32 39.16 -6.85 -4.48
CA ALA A 32 38.93 -7.58 -3.24
C ALA A 32 38.65 -6.64 -2.05
N ARG A 33 39.36 -5.51 -1.94
CA ARG A 33 39.11 -4.54 -0.88
C ARG A 33 37.75 -3.85 -1.02
N VAL A 34 37.38 -3.49 -2.23
CA VAL A 34 36.03 -2.95 -2.52
C VAL A 34 34.94 -3.96 -2.13
N LEU A 35 35.10 -5.23 -2.51
CA LEU A 35 34.15 -6.28 -2.14
C LEU A 35 34.05 -6.49 -0.62
N ILE A 36 35.17 -6.44 0.11
CA ILE A 36 35.17 -6.55 1.57
C ILE A 36 34.36 -5.42 2.23
N ARG A 37 34.39 -4.21 1.67
CA ARG A 37 33.58 -3.08 2.18
C ARG A 37 32.08 -3.21 1.82
N LEU A 38 31.78 -3.70 0.63
CA LEU A 38 30.40 -3.82 0.13
C LEU A 38 29.65 -5.00 0.73
N PHE A 39 30.34 -6.11 1.02
CA PHE A 39 29.72 -7.36 1.46
C PHE A 39 28.93 -7.21 2.78
N PRO A 40 29.43 -6.55 3.84
CA PRO A 40 28.66 -6.37 5.08
C PRO A 40 27.36 -5.58 4.87
N ILE A 41 27.36 -4.60 3.95
CA ILE A 41 26.16 -3.82 3.64
C ILE A 41 25.11 -4.69 2.98
N LEU A 42 25.52 -5.58 2.08
CA LEU A 42 24.61 -6.54 1.44
C LEU A 42 24.05 -7.56 2.43
N VAL A 43 24.87 -8.03 3.37
CA VAL A 43 24.40 -8.94 4.42
C VAL A 43 23.39 -8.25 5.31
N ALA A 44 23.68 -7.02 5.78
CA ALA A 44 22.74 -6.25 6.57
C ALA A 44 21.41 -5.99 5.84
N THR A 45 21.49 -5.62 4.55
CA THR A 45 20.31 -5.44 3.71
C THR A 45 19.49 -6.74 3.58
N TYR A 46 20.16 -7.87 3.38
CA TYR A 46 19.50 -9.16 3.29
C TYR A 46 18.83 -9.57 4.62
N ASP A 47 19.50 -9.30 5.75
CA ASP A 47 18.94 -9.58 7.07
C ASP A 47 17.72 -8.70 7.35
N ASP A 48 17.75 -7.42 6.98
CA ASP A 48 16.61 -6.52 7.10
C ASP A 48 15.45 -6.95 6.20
N PHE A 49 15.74 -7.38 4.97
CA PHE A 49 14.74 -7.96 4.08
C PHE A 49 14.11 -9.22 4.67
N LYS A 50 14.93 -10.15 5.16
CA LYS A 50 14.49 -11.41 5.73
C LYS A 50 13.64 -11.23 7.00
N ASN A 51 13.92 -10.20 7.78
CA ASN A 51 13.21 -9.87 9.01
C ASN A 51 12.03 -8.90 8.80
N GLY A 52 11.73 -8.51 7.55
CA GLY A 52 10.61 -7.63 7.23
C GLY A 52 10.84 -6.15 7.58
N PHE A 53 12.08 -5.73 7.87
CA PHE A 53 12.41 -4.33 8.23
C PHE A 53 12.57 -3.42 7.02
N LEU A 54 12.65 -3.96 5.80
CA LEU A 54 12.66 -3.16 4.58
C LEU A 54 11.23 -2.75 4.21
N VAL A 55 10.68 -1.83 4.99
CA VAL A 55 9.48 -1.12 4.58
C VAL A 55 9.88 -0.15 3.48
N SER A 56 9.31 -0.33 2.28
CA SER A 56 9.63 0.58 1.18
C SER A 56 9.15 1.98 1.55
N PHE A 57 9.95 3.00 1.26
CA PHE A 57 9.59 4.41 1.46
C PHE A 57 8.22 4.74 0.82
N LYS A 58 7.90 4.07 -0.29
CA LYS A 58 6.60 4.14 -0.94
C LYS A 58 5.47 3.68 -0.02
N GLN A 59 5.65 2.56 0.71
CA GLN A 59 4.62 2.04 1.63
C GLN A 59 4.40 2.97 2.82
N ILE A 60 5.46 3.61 3.35
CA ILE A 60 5.35 4.59 4.44
C ILE A 60 4.54 5.81 3.98
N ILE A 61 4.93 6.43 2.84
CA ILE A 61 4.19 7.59 2.31
C ILE A 61 2.75 7.23 2.01
N GLN A 62 2.51 6.06 1.48
CA GLN A 62 1.17 5.62 1.11
C GLN A 62 0.29 5.37 2.34
N ALA A 63 0.83 4.80 3.42
CA ALA A 63 0.12 4.67 4.68
C ALA A 63 -0.25 6.06 5.23
N GLU A 64 0.69 7.02 5.24
CA GLU A 64 0.42 8.40 5.66
C GLU A 64 -0.66 9.08 4.80
N VAL A 65 -0.65 8.86 3.48
CA VAL A 65 -1.68 9.40 2.58
C VAL A 65 -3.04 8.77 2.88
N PHE A 66 -3.12 7.45 3.04
CA PHE A 66 -4.39 6.77 3.36
C PHE A 66 -4.96 7.21 4.69
N ASP A 67 -4.13 7.35 5.73
CA ASP A 67 -4.56 7.83 7.03
C ASP A 67 -5.11 9.26 6.93
N SER A 68 -4.41 10.16 6.22
CA SER A 68 -4.85 11.55 6.00
C SER A 68 -6.18 11.64 5.23
N GLU A 69 -6.35 10.82 4.18
CA GLU A 69 -7.59 10.80 3.39
C GLU A 69 -8.77 10.24 4.18
N LEU A 70 -8.57 9.21 5.01
CA LEU A 70 -9.63 8.67 5.88
C LEU A 70 -9.99 9.63 7.00
N GLU A 71 -9.02 10.34 7.59
CA GLU A 71 -9.26 11.40 8.56
C GLU A 71 -10.06 12.55 7.94
N GLN A 72 -9.74 12.97 6.73
CA GLN A 72 -10.52 13.95 5.97
C GLN A 72 -11.94 13.45 5.70
N SER A 73 -12.11 12.17 5.34
CA SER A 73 -13.42 11.56 5.15
C SER A 73 -14.26 11.60 6.44
N ARG A 74 -13.67 11.29 7.61
CA ARG A 74 -14.34 11.40 8.92
C ARG A 74 -14.77 12.84 9.20
N SER A 75 -13.88 13.80 9.02
CA SER A 75 -14.17 15.21 9.23
C SER A 75 -15.35 15.68 8.36
N LEU A 76 -15.38 15.31 7.10
CA LEU A 76 -16.49 15.61 6.20
C LEU A 76 -17.81 14.97 6.68
N LEU A 77 -17.76 13.73 7.14
CA LEU A 77 -18.93 12.99 7.63
C LEU A 77 -19.51 13.65 8.90
N GLU A 78 -18.65 14.07 9.83
CA GLU A 78 -19.03 14.78 11.05
C GLU A 78 -19.72 16.11 10.74
N ASN A 79 -19.23 16.81 9.72
CA ASN A 79 -19.81 18.07 9.25
C ASN A 79 -21.05 17.91 8.32
N GLY A 80 -21.58 16.69 8.17
CA GLY A 80 -22.81 16.39 7.42
C GLY A 80 -22.61 16.15 5.92
N TYR A 81 -21.39 16.13 5.43
CA TYR A 81 -21.07 15.91 4.00
C TYR A 81 -20.88 14.43 3.69
N LYS A 82 -21.90 13.57 4.01
CA LYS A 82 -21.81 12.10 3.83
C LYS A 82 -21.39 11.67 2.43
N ASN A 83 -21.85 12.39 1.40
CA ASN A 83 -21.59 12.02 0.00
C ASN A 83 -20.11 12.23 -0.35
N ALA A 84 -19.52 13.35 0.07
CA ALA A 84 -18.10 13.63 -0.13
C ALA A 84 -17.22 12.65 0.68
N ALA A 85 -17.61 12.38 1.93
CA ALA A 85 -16.93 11.38 2.76
C ALA A 85 -16.92 9.99 2.09
N ALA A 86 -18.06 9.51 1.59
CA ALA A 86 -18.15 8.23 0.91
C ALA A 86 -17.29 8.16 -0.37
N VAL A 87 -17.17 9.26 -1.11
CA VAL A 87 -16.31 9.32 -2.31
C VAL A 87 -14.84 9.20 -1.91
N ILE A 88 -14.38 9.94 -0.91
CA ILE A 88 -12.97 9.90 -0.46
C ILE A 88 -12.64 8.52 0.09
N ALA A 89 -13.42 7.99 1.02
CA ALA A 89 -13.23 6.64 1.55
C ALA A 89 -13.22 5.58 0.41
N GLY A 90 -14.08 5.76 -0.59
CA GLY A 90 -14.15 4.90 -1.76
C GLY A 90 -12.88 4.92 -2.63
N VAL A 91 -12.23 6.08 -2.76
CA VAL A 91 -10.94 6.23 -3.47
C VAL A 91 -9.84 5.47 -2.71
N VAL A 92 -9.79 5.63 -1.38
CA VAL A 92 -8.83 4.89 -0.53
C VAL A 92 -9.00 3.38 -0.70
N LEU A 93 -10.25 2.87 -0.62
CA LEU A 93 -10.55 1.46 -0.83
C LEU A 93 -10.06 0.96 -2.20
N GLU A 94 -10.39 1.69 -3.27
CA GLU A 94 -10.02 1.29 -4.63
C GLU A 94 -8.50 1.24 -4.80
N THR A 95 -7.78 2.23 -4.27
CA THR A 95 -6.33 2.29 -4.33
C THR A 95 -5.69 1.16 -3.53
N ALA A 96 -6.18 0.92 -2.31
CA ALA A 96 -5.70 -0.17 -1.46
C ALA A 96 -5.90 -1.56 -2.12
N ILE A 97 -7.08 -1.82 -2.69
CA ILE A 97 -7.34 -3.07 -3.41
C ILE A 97 -6.42 -3.25 -4.62
N LYS A 98 -6.16 -2.19 -5.39
CA LYS A 98 -5.20 -2.23 -6.51
C LYS A 98 -3.79 -2.59 -6.03
N GLU A 99 -3.36 -2.06 -4.91
CA GLU A 99 -2.04 -2.37 -4.36
C GLU A 99 -1.93 -3.80 -3.86
N VAL A 100 -2.95 -4.29 -3.15
CA VAL A 100 -2.98 -5.70 -2.75
C VAL A 100 -2.94 -6.62 -3.99
N CYS A 101 -3.60 -6.23 -5.09
CA CYS A 101 -3.50 -6.96 -6.36
C CYS A 101 -2.06 -6.97 -6.91
N LEU A 102 -1.41 -5.80 -6.97
CA LEU A 102 -0.03 -5.68 -7.47
C LEU A 102 0.95 -6.50 -6.63
N ASN A 103 0.82 -6.45 -5.29
CA ASN A 103 1.65 -7.22 -4.37
C ASN A 103 1.48 -8.74 -4.53
N ASN A 104 0.32 -9.18 -5.06
CA ASN A 104 0.03 -10.60 -5.33
C ASN A 104 0.14 -10.96 -6.83
N ASN A 105 0.78 -10.13 -7.65
CA ASN A 105 0.97 -10.34 -9.10
C ASN A 105 -0.36 -10.50 -9.88
N ILE A 106 -1.43 -9.84 -9.42
CA ILE A 106 -2.73 -9.80 -10.10
C ILE A 106 -2.78 -8.57 -10.98
N GLU A 107 -3.08 -8.78 -12.27
CA GLU A 107 -3.22 -7.70 -13.24
C GLU A 107 -4.41 -6.80 -12.90
N ILE A 108 -4.20 -5.47 -12.93
CA ILE A 108 -5.22 -4.47 -12.57
C ILE A 108 -5.78 -3.71 -13.77
N GLU A 109 -5.15 -3.82 -14.96
CA GLU A 109 -5.55 -3.04 -16.12
C GLU A 109 -6.99 -3.32 -16.54
N ARG A 110 -7.76 -2.25 -16.76
CA ARG A 110 -9.15 -2.28 -17.23
C ARG A 110 -10.14 -3.06 -16.35
N LYS A 111 -9.76 -3.42 -15.12
CA LYS A 111 -10.65 -4.12 -14.18
C LYS A 111 -11.35 -3.16 -13.23
N LYS A 112 -12.63 -3.43 -12.98
CA LYS A 112 -13.41 -2.75 -11.96
C LYS A 112 -13.04 -3.26 -10.57
N LEU A 113 -13.30 -2.47 -9.53
CA LEU A 113 -13.07 -2.83 -8.12
C LEU A 113 -13.66 -4.20 -7.75
N THR A 114 -14.88 -4.50 -8.20
CA THR A 114 -15.54 -5.79 -7.95
C THR A 114 -14.80 -6.96 -8.60
N GLN A 115 -14.22 -6.78 -9.79
CA GLN A 115 -13.44 -7.81 -10.46
C GLN A 115 -12.11 -8.06 -9.74
N LEU A 116 -11.44 -6.99 -9.29
CA LEU A 116 -10.21 -7.08 -8.48
C LEU A 116 -10.47 -7.82 -7.17
N ASN A 117 -11.58 -7.49 -6.49
CA ASN A 117 -12.02 -8.18 -5.28
C ASN A 117 -12.27 -9.69 -5.51
N ASP A 118 -12.89 -10.05 -6.61
CA ASP A 118 -13.13 -11.45 -6.99
C ASP A 118 -11.81 -12.18 -7.27
N ASP A 119 -10.87 -11.54 -7.96
CA ASP A 119 -9.58 -12.11 -8.31
C ASP A 119 -8.70 -12.35 -7.06
N LEU A 120 -8.70 -11.41 -6.12
CA LEU A 120 -8.02 -11.56 -4.82
C LEU A 120 -8.60 -12.72 -3.99
N ALA A 121 -9.92 -12.86 -3.95
CA ALA A 121 -10.56 -13.98 -3.26
C ALA A 121 -10.27 -15.33 -3.94
N LYS A 122 -10.23 -15.39 -5.28
CA LYS A 122 -9.84 -16.59 -6.06
C LYS A 122 -8.37 -16.95 -5.83
N ALA A 123 -7.50 -15.97 -5.71
CA ALA A 123 -6.08 -16.18 -5.41
C ALA A 123 -5.83 -16.58 -3.94
N GLY A 124 -6.88 -16.59 -3.08
CA GLY A 124 -6.77 -16.99 -1.68
C GLY A 124 -6.11 -15.93 -0.78
N VAL A 125 -6.00 -14.68 -1.25
CA VAL A 125 -5.43 -13.56 -0.47
C VAL A 125 -6.30 -13.30 0.76
N TYR A 126 -7.61 -13.44 0.63
CA TYR A 126 -8.55 -13.39 1.74
C TYR A 126 -9.76 -14.32 1.51
N ASN A 127 -10.50 -14.54 2.57
CA ASN A 127 -11.62 -15.49 2.57
C ASN A 127 -12.91 -14.89 1.96
N LYS A 128 -13.92 -15.75 1.76
CA LYS A 128 -15.23 -15.39 1.22
C LYS A 128 -15.97 -14.32 2.05
N LEU A 129 -15.74 -14.28 3.35
CA LEU A 129 -16.35 -13.27 4.22
C LEU A 129 -15.79 -11.89 3.93
N GLN A 130 -14.47 -11.76 3.85
CA GLN A 130 -13.79 -10.52 3.49
C GLN A 130 -14.19 -10.04 2.09
N GLN A 131 -14.29 -10.97 1.11
CA GLN A 131 -14.78 -10.63 -0.23
C GLN A 131 -16.16 -9.99 -0.20
N LYS A 132 -17.10 -10.53 0.59
CA LYS A 132 -18.46 -9.97 0.71
C LYS A 132 -18.46 -8.59 1.38
N GLN A 133 -17.63 -8.40 2.40
CA GLN A 133 -17.48 -7.10 3.05
C GLN A 133 -16.99 -6.04 2.05
N ILE A 134 -15.91 -6.33 1.30
CA ILE A 134 -15.39 -5.42 0.27
C ILE A 134 -16.43 -5.16 -0.82
N THR A 135 -17.22 -6.16 -1.21
CA THR A 135 -18.32 -5.96 -2.17
C THR A 135 -19.33 -4.92 -1.66
N ALA A 136 -19.75 -5.03 -0.40
CA ALA A 136 -20.67 -4.06 0.21
C ALA A 136 -20.09 -2.64 0.25
N LEU A 137 -18.80 -2.49 0.58
CA LEU A 137 -18.10 -1.19 0.55
C LEU A 137 -18.00 -0.64 -0.89
N ALA A 138 -17.75 -1.51 -1.87
CA ALA A 138 -17.72 -1.13 -3.28
C ALA A 138 -19.09 -0.65 -3.79
N ASP A 139 -20.18 -1.18 -3.28
CA ASP A 139 -21.54 -0.74 -3.63
C ASP A 139 -21.82 0.67 -3.09
N ILE A 140 -21.42 0.98 -1.85
CA ILE A 140 -21.50 2.35 -1.30
C ILE A 140 -20.67 3.31 -2.15
N ARG A 141 -19.42 2.96 -2.45
CA ARG A 141 -18.52 3.74 -3.31
C ARG A 141 -19.13 4.02 -4.69
N ASN A 142 -19.70 2.98 -5.32
CA ASN A 142 -20.33 3.12 -6.62
C ASN A 142 -21.56 4.02 -6.55
N SER A 143 -22.40 3.86 -5.53
CA SER A 143 -23.58 4.70 -5.31
C SER A 143 -23.19 6.15 -5.11
N ALA A 144 -22.13 6.43 -4.32
CA ALA A 144 -21.60 7.77 -4.11
C ALA A 144 -21.05 8.38 -5.40
N ALA A 145 -20.28 7.62 -6.19
CA ALA A 145 -19.67 8.08 -7.44
C ALA A 145 -20.71 8.37 -8.55
N HIS A 146 -21.84 7.66 -8.53
CA HIS A 146 -22.93 7.84 -9.50
C HIS A 146 -24.06 8.77 -9.04
N GLY A 147 -23.94 9.40 -7.86
CA GLY A 147 -24.94 10.33 -7.35
C GLY A 147 -26.19 9.67 -6.73
N ASN A 148 -26.15 8.38 -6.48
CA ASN A 148 -27.25 7.61 -5.89
C ASN A 148 -27.23 7.71 -4.36
N TYR A 149 -27.31 8.91 -3.81
CA TYR A 149 -27.05 9.23 -2.40
C TYR A 149 -28.09 8.70 -1.41
N GLU A 150 -29.26 8.29 -1.90
CA GLU A 150 -30.33 7.68 -1.08
C GLU A 150 -30.10 6.18 -0.77
N GLN A 151 -29.09 5.56 -1.43
CA GLN A 151 -28.81 4.14 -1.26
C GLN A 151 -27.93 3.82 -0.06
N PHE A 152 -27.43 4.83 0.65
CA PHE A 152 -26.59 4.65 1.83
C PHE A 152 -26.83 5.75 2.85
N THR A 153 -26.65 5.44 4.12
CA THR A 153 -26.84 6.34 5.27
C THR A 153 -25.53 6.93 5.76
N LYS A 154 -25.58 7.85 6.73
CA LYS A 154 -24.40 8.37 7.42
C LYS A 154 -23.67 7.24 8.15
N GLU A 155 -24.42 6.38 8.82
CA GLU A 155 -23.93 5.22 9.58
C GLU A 155 -23.26 4.17 8.69
N ASP A 156 -23.72 4.04 7.42
CA ASP A 156 -23.06 3.16 6.45
C ASP A 156 -21.70 3.71 6.05
N VAL A 157 -21.56 5.04 5.88
CA VAL A 157 -20.27 5.66 5.56
C VAL A 157 -19.31 5.61 6.76
N GLU A 158 -19.80 5.80 7.97
CA GLU A 158 -18.99 5.64 9.18
C GLU A 158 -18.40 4.23 9.28
N ARG A 159 -19.25 3.20 9.13
CA ARG A 159 -18.81 1.80 9.09
C ARG A 159 -17.86 1.51 7.93
N MET A 160 -18.09 2.13 6.77
CA MET A 160 -17.19 2.01 5.61
C MET A 160 -15.78 2.51 5.94
N ILE A 161 -15.64 3.65 6.58
CA ILE A 161 -14.35 4.21 6.98
C ILE A 161 -13.64 3.25 7.95
N ASP A 162 -14.33 2.77 8.99
CA ASP A 162 -13.79 1.85 9.99
C ASP A 162 -13.35 0.51 9.37
N ASP A 163 -14.13 -0.02 8.44
CA ASP A 163 -13.82 -1.28 7.76
C ASP A 163 -12.63 -1.13 6.80
N ILE A 164 -12.49 0.04 6.14
CA ILE A 164 -11.32 0.33 5.29
C ILE A 164 -10.05 0.46 6.14
N GLU A 165 -10.09 1.18 7.27
CA GLU A 165 -8.95 1.25 8.20
C GLU A 165 -8.51 -0.14 8.65
N ARG A 166 -9.46 -0.99 9.05
CA ARG A 166 -9.19 -2.36 9.45
C ARG A 166 -8.62 -3.21 8.31
N PHE A 167 -9.08 -2.98 7.09
CA PHE A 167 -8.54 -3.63 5.90
C PHE A 167 -7.09 -3.22 5.65
N LEU A 168 -6.78 -1.92 5.73
CA LEU A 168 -5.43 -1.39 5.57
C LEU A 168 -4.47 -1.99 6.60
N LEU A 169 -4.84 -2.01 7.89
CA LEU A 169 -4.02 -2.60 8.95
C LEU A 169 -3.68 -4.08 8.71
N ASN A 170 -4.58 -4.83 8.09
CA ASN A 170 -4.38 -6.27 7.82
C ASN A 170 -3.59 -6.55 6.53
N HIS A 171 -3.45 -5.58 5.63
CA HIS A 171 -2.88 -5.79 4.28
C HIS A 171 -1.76 -4.79 3.94
N SER A 172 -1.35 -3.91 4.86
CA SER A 172 -0.22 -2.98 4.72
C SER A 172 1.12 -3.66 5.07
N SER A 173 1.39 -4.83 4.48
CA SER A 173 2.64 -5.57 4.71
C SER A 173 3.50 -5.60 3.46
#